data_70d8ac0ac2ae7d1662cda14734a7846f
#
_entry.id   70d8ac0ac2ae7d1662cda14734a7846f
#
_cell.length_a   1.000
_cell.length_b   1.000
_cell.length_c   1.000
_cell.angle_alpha   90.00
_cell.angle_beta   90.00
_cell.angle_gamma   90.00
#
_symmetry.space_group_name_H-M   'P 1'
#
loop_
_entity.id
_entity.type
_entity.pdbx_description
1 polymer ?
#
loop_
_entity_poly.entity_id
_entity_poly.type
_entity_poly.pdbx_seq_one_letter_code
_entity_poly.pdbx_strand_id
1 'polypeptide(L)'
;MRLRTRVAFVICALLLGACASFVKNPQLAKYDPSAGYRFDQLERGANSDELFVILAFSGGGTRAASLSYGVLEALRDTKIQWKNQKVSLLDEVDVISSISGGSFPAAYYALYGSRIFDEFPNRFLYRPVQSDLLKLAFSPASLLKLAGPSFGRSDLAAEFYDREVFGAGTYADVIARRRRPFVILNSTDMTTGAQFSFIQDQFDLLCSDLAGVSLGRAAAASSAFPGGLTPLTFQNYAGTCGYRQPLWVDLAVKDHQSRINARRNARADRRLSYADTEAPRNFIHLTDGGVADNIGLREPLTAIASLNNSWSVLRLINLKKVDKLVVIVVNAATDPATERDKSSSVPGLIDTVTTAATVPLGNYSFDTLEILRATVNDFNEEMRLISGCKALAAGKGLQCALDIPAPHQIEFFQVEVAFEYIEPANERRWFKNLPTSFELPRETVDKLRAVGRRILGEDPQFKKLLEELHGCLPVGDRSC
;
A
#
# COMPACT_ATOMS: atom_id res chain seq x y z
N MET A 1 -56.65 9.65 -12.66
CA MET A 1 -56.09 8.29 -12.81
C MET A 1 -54.60 8.28 -13.17
N ARG A 2 -54.14 9.04 -14.15
CA ARG A 2 -52.72 9.03 -14.63
C ARG A 2 -51.67 9.47 -13.60
N LEU A 3 -51.98 10.37 -12.65
CA LEU A 3 -51.03 10.83 -11.63
C LEU A 3 -50.81 9.79 -10.53
N ARG A 4 -51.89 9.11 -10.08
CA ARG A 4 -51.77 8.05 -9.07
C ARG A 4 -50.98 6.83 -9.56
N THR A 5 -51.14 6.50 -10.86
CA THR A 5 -50.36 5.39 -11.48
C THR A 5 -48.86 5.74 -11.60
N ARG A 6 -48.51 7.01 -11.90
CA ARG A 6 -47.13 7.47 -11.95
C ARG A 6 -46.48 7.50 -10.57
N VAL A 7 -47.23 7.94 -9.54
CA VAL A 7 -46.75 7.96 -8.15
C VAL A 7 -46.57 6.52 -7.64
N ALA A 8 -47.48 5.60 -7.93
CA ALA A 8 -47.35 4.20 -7.58
C ALA A 8 -46.18 3.53 -8.29
N PHE A 9 -45.90 3.86 -9.54
CA PHE A 9 -44.74 3.34 -10.27
C PHE A 9 -43.40 3.84 -9.71
N VAL A 10 -43.33 5.13 -9.31
CA VAL A 10 -42.15 5.69 -8.65
C VAL A 10 -41.93 5.10 -7.27
N ILE A 11 -43.01 4.87 -6.49
CA ILE A 11 -42.92 4.22 -5.18
C ILE A 11 -42.52 2.74 -5.34
N CYS A 12 -43.06 2.01 -6.32
CA CYS A 12 -42.64 0.64 -6.61
C CYS A 12 -41.17 0.56 -7.10
N ALA A 13 -40.73 1.50 -7.92
CA ALA A 13 -39.33 1.60 -8.36
C ALA A 13 -38.39 1.93 -7.19
N LEU A 14 -38.79 2.79 -6.26
CA LEU A 14 -38.05 3.10 -5.03
C LEU A 14 -38.02 1.89 -4.07
N LEU A 15 -39.07 1.10 -3.97
CA LEU A 15 -39.11 -0.12 -3.15
C LEU A 15 -38.29 -1.26 -3.78
N LEU A 16 -38.19 -1.33 -5.09
CA LEU A 16 -37.29 -2.27 -5.79
C LEU A 16 -35.83 -1.89 -5.69
N GLY A 17 -35.53 -0.60 -5.62
CA GLY A 17 -34.17 -0.10 -5.36
C GLY A 17 -33.65 -0.39 -3.94
N ALA A 18 -34.54 -0.58 -2.96
CA ALA A 18 -34.19 -0.96 -1.59
C ALA A 18 -33.64 -2.40 -1.46
N CYS A 19 -33.68 -3.19 -2.53
CA CYS A 19 -33.11 -4.54 -2.60
C CYS A 19 -31.66 -4.56 -3.14
N ALA A 20 -30.96 -3.41 -3.28
CA ALA A 20 -29.53 -3.44 -3.57
C ALA A 20 -28.82 -4.08 -2.38
N SER A 21 -28.54 -5.37 -2.50
CA SER A 21 -27.89 -6.16 -1.46
C SER A 21 -26.44 -5.70 -1.32
N PHE A 22 -25.99 -5.58 -0.09
CA PHE A 22 -24.59 -5.40 0.27
C PHE A 22 -23.71 -6.42 -0.47
N VAL A 23 -22.62 -5.94 -1.07
CA VAL A 23 -21.64 -6.80 -1.77
C VAL A 23 -20.80 -7.54 -0.72
N LYS A 24 -21.14 -8.81 -0.50
CA LYS A 24 -20.47 -9.66 0.49
C LYS A 24 -19.08 -10.09 -0.02
N ASN A 25 -18.07 -9.98 0.84
CA ASN A 25 -16.80 -10.67 0.65
C ASN A 25 -16.98 -12.17 0.94
N PRO A 26 -16.20 -13.06 0.30
CA PRO A 26 -16.28 -14.49 0.55
C PRO A 26 -15.93 -14.85 2.00
N GLN A 27 -16.68 -15.80 2.58
CA GLN A 27 -16.38 -16.36 3.89
C GLN A 27 -15.29 -17.43 3.76
N LEU A 28 -14.31 -17.42 4.68
CA LEU A 28 -13.31 -18.47 4.79
C LEU A 28 -13.91 -19.69 5.49
N ALA A 29 -13.93 -20.84 4.81
CA ALA A 29 -14.50 -22.06 5.38
C ALA A 29 -13.70 -22.60 6.57
N LYS A 30 -12.36 -22.53 6.48
CA LYS A 30 -11.43 -23.00 7.50
C LYS A 30 -10.14 -22.20 7.45
N TYR A 31 -9.66 -21.79 8.62
CA TYR A 31 -8.35 -21.14 8.76
C TYR A 31 -7.22 -22.11 8.46
N ASP A 32 -6.31 -21.67 7.57
CA ASP A 32 -5.05 -22.35 7.26
C ASP A 32 -3.94 -21.29 7.15
N PRO A 33 -2.96 -21.26 8.08
CA PRO A 33 -1.90 -20.25 8.06
C PRO A 33 -0.92 -20.41 6.88
N SER A 34 -0.98 -21.53 6.15
CA SER A 34 -0.14 -21.82 4.99
C SER A 34 -0.84 -21.54 3.65
N ALA A 35 -2.10 -21.12 3.65
CA ALA A 35 -2.89 -20.90 2.44
C ALA A 35 -3.23 -19.41 2.22
N GLY A 36 -3.58 -19.05 0.99
CA GLY A 36 -4.00 -17.71 0.60
C GLY A 36 -2.86 -16.79 0.17
N TYR A 37 -3.15 -15.50 0.00
CA TYR A 37 -2.19 -14.50 -0.47
C TYR A 37 -1.23 -14.09 0.65
N ARG A 38 -0.08 -14.74 0.72
CA ARG A 38 0.98 -14.52 1.72
C ARG A 38 2.35 -14.43 1.06
N PHE A 39 3.27 -13.71 1.69
CA PHE A 39 4.61 -13.51 1.15
C PHE A 39 5.38 -14.83 0.95
N ASP A 40 5.31 -15.72 1.90
CA ASP A 40 6.01 -17.02 1.91
C ASP A 40 5.47 -18.04 0.89
N GLN A 41 4.28 -17.78 0.33
CA GLN A 41 3.68 -18.60 -0.72
C GLN A 41 4.12 -18.18 -2.12
N LEU A 42 4.83 -17.06 -2.26
CA LEU A 42 5.28 -16.55 -3.54
C LEU A 42 6.66 -17.12 -3.92
N GLU A 43 6.76 -17.54 -5.17
CA GLU A 43 8.03 -17.95 -5.76
C GLU A 43 8.87 -16.71 -6.06
N ARG A 44 10.13 -16.71 -5.63
CA ARG A 44 11.04 -15.59 -5.88
C ARG A 44 11.48 -15.48 -7.35
N GLY A 45 11.45 -16.59 -8.10
CA GLY A 45 11.91 -16.61 -9.47
C GLY A 45 13.42 -16.32 -9.59
N ALA A 46 13.78 -15.29 -10.33
CA ALA A 46 15.15 -14.81 -10.48
C ALA A 46 15.60 -13.86 -9.37
N ASN A 47 14.68 -13.40 -8.52
CA ASN A 47 14.97 -12.49 -7.40
C ASN A 47 15.96 -13.13 -6.41
N SER A 48 16.89 -12.33 -5.88
CA SER A 48 17.88 -12.80 -4.91
C SER A 48 17.39 -12.65 -3.46
N ASP A 49 17.80 -13.55 -2.55
CA ASP A 49 17.49 -13.39 -1.12
C ASP A 49 18.43 -12.41 -0.41
N GLU A 50 19.47 -11.91 -1.08
CA GLU A 50 20.50 -11.07 -0.47
C GLU A 50 20.22 -9.59 -0.66
N LEU A 51 19.48 -9.23 -1.72
CA LEU A 51 18.98 -7.90 -1.99
C LEU A 51 17.48 -7.89 -1.75
N PHE A 52 17.01 -7.23 -0.69
CA PHE A 52 15.59 -7.13 -0.37
C PHE A 52 15.08 -5.73 -0.70
N VAL A 53 14.20 -5.63 -1.69
CA VAL A 53 13.73 -4.35 -2.22
C VAL A 53 12.25 -4.14 -1.92
N ILE A 54 11.95 -3.04 -1.24
CA ILE A 54 10.59 -2.59 -0.93
C ILE A 54 10.29 -1.30 -1.69
N LEU A 55 9.18 -1.28 -2.42
CA LEU A 55 8.61 -0.07 -2.97
C LEU A 55 7.40 0.36 -2.14
N ALA A 56 7.31 1.66 -1.84
CA ALA A 56 6.18 2.26 -1.17
C ALA A 56 5.58 3.37 -2.04
N PHE A 57 4.31 3.21 -2.45
CA PHE A 57 3.62 4.13 -3.34
C PHE A 57 2.56 4.92 -2.60
N SER A 58 2.71 6.22 -2.56
CA SER A 58 1.80 7.13 -1.85
C SER A 58 0.45 7.31 -2.53
N GLY A 59 -0.49 7.90 -1.79
CA GLY A 59 -1.74 8.42 -2.34
C GLY A 59 -1.56 9.68 -3.19
N GLY A 60 -2.63 10.08 -3.90
CA GLY A 60 -2.65 11.29 -4.72
C GLY A 60 -3.31 11.16 -6.10
N GLY A 61 -4.23 10.21 -6.29
CA GLY A 61 -4.97 9.98 -7.54
C GLY A 61 -4.06 9.65 -8.72
N THR A 62 -4.40 10.14 -9.91
CA THR A 62 -3.61 9.93 -11.15
C THR A 62 -2.20 10.50 -11.03
N ARG A 63 -1.98 11.56 -10.23
CA ARG A 63 -0.65 12.12 -9.97
C ARG A 63 0.28 11.06 -9.35
N ALA A 64 -0.17 10.42 -8.28
CA ALA A 64 0.59 9.35 -7.60
C ALA A 64 0.74 8.10 -8.49
N ALA A 65 -0.32 7.71 -9.17
CA ALA A 65 -0.27 6.59 -10.11
C ALA A 65 0.77 6.81 -11.22
N SER A 66 0.84 8.02 -11.78
CA SER A 66 1.79 8.38 -12.86
C SER A 66 3.24 8.42 -12.37
N LEU A 67 3.46 9.01 -11.18
CA LEU A 67 4.79 9.07 -10.57
C LEU A 67 5.31 7.67 -10.25
N SER A 68 4.49 6.84 -9.61
CA SER A 68 4.83 5.44 -9.26
C SER A 68 5.06 4.59 -10.51
N TYR A 69 4.26 4.78 -11.55
CA TYR A 69 4.45 4.08 -12.82
C TYR A 69 5.78 4.48 -13.48
N GLY A 70 6.15 5.78 -13.47
CA GLY A 70 7.45 6.24 -13.97
C GLY A 70 8.64 5.63 -13.22
N VAL A 71 8.50 5.40 -11.91
CA VAL A 71 9.50 4.67 -11.11
C VAL A 71 9.57 3.19 -11.50
N LEU A 72 8.43 2.53 -11.74
CA LEU A 72 8.43 1.14 -12.25
C LEU A 72 9.12 1.03 -13.62
N GLU A 73 8.87 2.00 -14.52
CA GLU A 73 9.58 2.08 -15.81
C GLU A 73 11.09 2.25 -15.60
N ALA A 74 11.49 3.14 -14.71
CA ALA A 74 12.90 3.37 -14.40
C ALA A 74 13.57 2.10 -13.85
N LEU A 75 12.94 1.41 -12.91
CA LEU A 75 13.47 0.16 -12.33
C LEU A 75 13.54 -0.97 -13.35
N ARG A 76 12.56 -1.09 -14.27
CA ARG A 76 12.60 -2.04 -15.39
C ARG A 76 13.83 -1.81 -16.27
N ASP A 77 14.10 -0.55 -16.58
CA ASP A 77 15.20 -0.16 -17.47
C ASP A 77 16.56 -0.17 -16.76
N THR A 78 16.58 -0.06 -15.43
CA THR A 78 17.80 -0.17 -14.64
C THR A 78 18.33 -1.59 -14.69
N LYS A 79 19.56 -1.76 -15.19
CA LYS A 79 20.23 -3.05 -15.21
C LYS A 79 21.31 -3.09 -14.14
N ILE A 80 21.35 -4.17 -13.40
CA ILE A 80 22.35 -4.44 -12.37
C ILE A 80 23.09 -5.72 -12.69
N GLN A 81 24.33 -5.80 -12.23
CA GLN A 81 25.12 -7.02 -12.31
C GLN A 81 25.04 -7.75 -10.98
N TRP A 82 24.27 -8.82 -10.93
CA TRP A 82 24.10 -9.61 -9.73
C TRP A 82 24.58 -11.04 -9.95
N LYS A 83 25.56 -11.50 -9.17
CA LYS A 83 26.12 -12.88 -9.26
C LYS A 83 26.39 -13.34 -10.70
N ASN A 84 27.08 -12.51 -11.49
CA ASN A 84 27.41 -12.76 -12.90
C ASN A 84 26.21 -12.80 -13.87
N GLN A 85 25.04 -12.35 -13.43
CA GLN A 85 23.88 -12.18 -14.31
C GLN A 85 23.49 -10.70 -14.41
N LYS A 86 23.16 -10.26 -15.63
CA LYS A 86 22.59 -8.93 -15.86
C LYS A 86 21.07 -9.02 -15.75
N VAL A 87 20.52 -8.45 -14.67
CA VAL A 87 19.08 -8.51 -14.35
C VAL A 87 18.48 -7.11 -14.30
N SER A 88 17.17 -6.99 -14.41
CA SER A 88 16.46 -5.75 -14.15
C SER A 88 16.31 -5.54 -12.65
N LEU A 89 16.50 -4.32 -12.17
CA LEU A 89 16.28 -4.01 -10.74
C LEU A 89 14.80 -4.19 -10.35
N LEU A 90 13.87 -4.07 -11.31
CA LEU A 90 12.47 -4.37 -11.08
C LEU A 90 12.22 -5.85 -10.76
N ASP A 91 13.02 -6.77 -11.30
CA ASP A 91 12.91 -8.21 -11.04
C ASP A 91 13.38 -8.57 -9.63
N GLU A 92 14.15 -7.68 -8.97
CA GLU A 92 14.61 -7.83 -7.58
C GLU A 92 13.62 -7.23 -6.55
N VAL A 93 12.51 -6.64 -6.99
CA VAL A 93 11.51 -6.09 -6.07
C VAL A 93 10.76 -7.21 -5.36
N ASP A 94 10.82 -7.20 -4.01
CA ASP A 94 10.17 -8.19 -3.16
C ASP A 94 8.77 -7.79 -2.73
N VAL A 95 8.60 -6.51 -2.39
CA VAL A 95 7.34 -5.98 -1.85
C VAL A 95 6.99 -4.66 -2.52
N ILE A 96 5.73 -4.49 -2.87
CA ILE A 96 5.15 -3.18 -3.20
C ILE A 96 4.01 -2.92 -2.24
N SER A 97 4.15 -1.91 -1.38
CA SER A 97 3.07 -1.42 -0.52
C SER A 97 2.52 -0.13 -1.09
N SER A 98 1.21 0.01 -1.14
CA SER A 98 0.58 1.10 -1.90
C SER A 98 -0.68 1.65 -1.27
N ILE A 99 -0.95 2.91 -1.56
CA ILE A 99 -2.06 3.70 -1.03
C ILE A 99 -2.79 4.40 -2.18
N SER A 100 -4.12 4.39 -2.17
CA SER A 100 -4.97 5.23 -3.02
C SER A 100 -4.54 5.19 -4.50
N GLY A 101 -4.16 6.34 -5.09
CA GLY A 101 -3.68 6.41 -6.48
C GLY A 101 -2.50 5.49 -6.79
N GLY A 102 -1.56 5.31 -5.86
CA GLY A 102 -0.43 4.38 -6.01
C GLY A 102 -0.84 2.92 -6.05
N SER A 103 -2.05 2.57 -5.56
CA SER A 103 -2.57 1.21 -5.58
C SER A 103 -2.96 0.72 -6.97
N PHE A 104 -3.24 1.62 -7.92
CA PHE A 104 -3.61 1.23 -9.27
C PHE A 104 -2.45 0.58 -10.05
N PRO A 105 -1.26 1.22 -10.19
CA PRO A 105 -0.14 0.56 -10.84
C PRO A 105 0.36 -0.66 -10.06
N ALA A 106 0.32 -0.64 -8.72
CA ALA A 106 0.69 -1.78 -7.89
C ALA A 106 -0.21 -3.00 -8.14
N ALA A 107 -1.54 -2.83 -8.09
CA ALA A 107 -2.51 -3.88 -8.35
C ALA A 107 -2.42 -4.40 -9.80
N TYR A 108 -2.23 -3.49 -10.77
CA TYR A 108 -2.08 -3.89 -12.17
C TYR A 108 -0.82 -4.73 -12.38
N TYR A 109 0.29 -4.35 -11.74
CA TYR A 109 1.53 -5.11 -11.80
C TYR A 109 1.40 -6.49 -11.14
N ALA A 110 0.73 -6.56 -9.98
CA ALA A 110 0.42 -7.82 -9.31
C ALA A 110 -0.34 -8.78 -10.23
N LEU A 111 -1.34 -8.26 -10.96
CA LEU A 111 -2.24 -9.05 -11.79
C LEU A 111 -1.62 -9.46 -13.12
N TYR A 112 -0.91 -8.53 -13.77
CA TYR A 112 -0.48 -8.68 -15.17
C TYR A 112 1.05 -8.64 -15.40
N GLY A 113 1.85 -8.31 -14.38
CA GLY A 113 3.30 -8.21 -14.49
C GLY A 113 3.74 -7.19 -15.54
N SER A 114 4.68 -7.59 -16.41
CA SER A 114 5.27 -6.70 -17.43
C SER A 114 4.27 -6.11 -18.41
N ARG A 115 3.07 -6.71 -18.60
CA ARG A 115 2.01 -6.12 -19.44
C ARG A 115 1.56 -4.73 -18.96
N ILE A 116 1.88 -4.34 -17.72
CA ILE A 116 1.63 -3.00 -17.22
C ILE A 116 2.25 -1.93 -18.12
N PHE A 117 3.42 -2.19 -18.71
CA PHE A 117 4.14 -1.21 -19.52
C PHE A 117 3.50 -0.96 -20.88
N ASP A 118 2.71 -1.90 -21.37
CA ASP A 118 2.02 -1.82 -22.66
C ASP A 118 0.58 -1.31 -22.52
N GLU A 119 -0.11 -1.71 -21.44
CA GLU A 119 -1.57 -1.57 -21.35
C GLU A 119 -2.02 -0.50 -20.37
N PHE A 120 -1.38 -0.39 -19.18
CA PHE A 120 -1.87 0.42 -18.07
C PHE A 120 -1.97 1.93 -18.39
N PRO A 121 -1.06 2.55 -19.16
CA PRO A 121 -1.22 3.95 -19.53
C PRO A 121 -2.56 4.25 -20.20
N ASN A 122 -2.99 3.41 -21.14
CA ASN A 122 -4.25 3.59 -21.84
C ASN A 122 -5.47 3.14 -21.03
N ARG A 123 -5.29 2.15 -20.15
CA ARG A 123 -6.39 1.67 -19.30
C ARG A 123 -6.71 2.58 -18.13
N PHE A 124 -5.71 3.33 -17.63
CA PHE A 124 -5.89 4.16 -16.44
C PHE A 124 -5.28 5.57 -16.56
N LEU A 125 -3.98 5.70 -16.86
CA LEU A 125 -3.28 6.97 -16.69
C LEU A 125 -3.81 8.08 -17.62
N TYR A 126 -4.12 7.75 -18.88
CA TYR A 126 -4.64 8.68 -19.89
C TYR A 126 -6.16 8.71 -19.97
N ARG A 127 -6.82 7.89 -19.16
CA ARG A 127 -8.27 7.80 -19.16
C ARG A 127 -8.88 8.85 -18.25
N PRO A 128 -9.99 9.49 -18.64
CA PRO A 128 -10.71 10.43 -17.79
C PRO A 128 -11.57 9.69 -16.74
N VAL A 129 -10.91 8.95 -15.85
CA VAL A 129 -11.56 8.05 -14.87
C VAL A 129 -12.55 8.80 -13.99
N GLN A 130 -12.19 10.02 -13.55
CA GLN A 130 -13.09 10.84 -12.72
C GLN A 130 -14.36 11.22 -13.46
N SER A 131 -14.22 11.70 -14.69
CA SER A 131 -15.37 12.07 -15.54
C SER A 131 -16.24 10.86 -15.88
N ASP A 132 -15.61 9.70 -16.15
CA ASP A 132 -16.33 8.44 -16.43
C ASP A 132 -17.10 7.96 -15.21
N LEU A 133 -16.52 8.01 -14.00
CA LEU A 133 -17.20 7.68 -12.74
C LEU A 133 -18.38 8.61 -12.46
N LEU A 134 -18.21 9.92 -12.69
CA LEU A 134 -19.32 10.88 -12.54
C LEU A 134 -20.46 10.57 -13.51
N LYS A 135 -20.17 10.37 -14.79
CA LYS A 135 -21.19 9.98 -15.78
C LYS A 135 -21.91 8.69 -15.37
N LEU A 136 -21.14 7.70 -14.89
CA LEU A 136 -21.70 6.43 -14.42
C LEU A 136 -22.61 6.64 -13.20
N ALA A 137 -22.21 7.46 -12.22
CA ALA A 137 -23.00 7.75 -11.02
C ALA A 137 -24.36 8.39 -11.31
N PHE A 138 -24.43 9.24 -12.36
CA PHE A 138 -25.67 9.86 -12.79
C PHE A 138 -26.50 9.01 -13.77
N SER A 139 -26.07 7.79 -14.10
CA SER A 139 -26.90 6.90 -14.94
C SER A 139 -28.13 6.42 -14.17
N PRO A 140 -29.29 6.21 -14.84
CA PRO A 140 -30.51 5.75 -14.16
C PRO A 140 -30.34 4.46 -13.38
N ALA A 141 -29.56 3.51 -13.92
CA ALA A 141 -29.28 2.24 -13.26
C ALA A 141 -28.43 2.42 -11.99
N SER A 142 -27.42 3.29 -12.02
CA SER A 142 -26.59 3.59 -10.85
C SER A 142 -27.32 4.39 -9.80
N LEU A 143 -28.20 5.32 -10.19
CA LEU A 143 -29.02 6.09 -9.25
C LEU A 143 -29.97 5.14 -8.45
N LEU A 144 -30.51 4.12 -9.10
CA LEU A 144 -31.30 3.09 -8.40
C LEU A 144 -30.45 2.30 -7.39
N LYS A 145 -29.23 1.88 -7.77
CA LYS A 145 -28.30 1.19 -6.85
C LYS A 145 -27.92 2.06 -5.67
N LEU A 146 -27.56 3.34 -5.94
CA LEU A 146 -27.12 4.32 -4.94
C LEU A 146 -28.24 4.80 -4.01
N ALA A 147 -29.52 4.58 -4.36
CA ALA A 147 -30.65 4.88 -3.49
C ALA A 147 -30.79 3.88 -2.32
N GLY A 148 -30.13 2.71 -2.41
CA GLY A 148 -30.11 1.72 -1.33
C GLY A 148 -29.10 2.07 -0.23
N PRO A 149 -29.32 1.65 1.03
CA PRO A 149 -28.44 1.96 2.15
C PRO A 149 -27.11 1.18 2.14
N SER A 150 -27.02 0.13 1.35
CA SER A 150 -25.92 -0.86 1.40
C SER A 150 -24.99 -0.84 0.19
N PHE A 151 -25.23 0.05 -0.78
CA PHE A 151 -24.40 0.22 -1.97
C PHE A 151 -24.01 1.69 -2.12
N GLY A 152 -22.72 1.96 -2.10
CA GLY A 152 -22.19 3.32 -2.13
C GLY A 152 -21.44 3.67 -3.42
N ARG A 153 -20.96 4.91 -3.50
CA ARG A 153 -20.17 5.39 -4.64
C ARG A 153 -18.87 4.59 -4.80
N SER A 154 -18.28 4.08 -3.71
CA SER A 154 -17.10 3.21 -3.80
C SER A 154 -17.40 1.81 -4.33
N ASP A 155 -18.59 1.27 -4.08
CA ASP A 155 -19.01 0.01 -4.72
C ASP A 155 -19.18 0.19 -6.23
N LEU A 156 -19.75 1.34 -6.64
CA LEU A 156 -19.84 1.71 -8.04
C LEU A 156 -18.47 1.90 -8.69
N ALA A 157 -17.52 2.54 -7.97
CA ALA A 157 -16.15 2.69 -8.42
C ALA A 157 -15.44 1.32 -8.54
N ALA A 158 -15.67 0.40 -7.61
CA ALA A 158 -15.15 -0.96 -7.66
C ALA A 158 -15.63 -1.70 -8.92
N GLU A 159 -16.95 -1.66 -9.22
CA GLU A 159 -17.49 -2.24 -10.45
C GLU A 159 -16.87 -1.63 -11.72
N PHE A 160 -16.64 -0.32 -11.71
CA PHE A 160 -15.99 0.39 -12.82
C PHE A 160 -14.53 -0.03 -12.98
N TYR A 161 -13.75 -0.06 -11.89
CA TYR A 161 -12.34 -0.46 -11.92
C TYR A 161 -12.17 -1.91 -12.34
N ASP A 162 -13.04 -2.80 -11.86
CA ASP A 162 -13.04 -4.21 -12.28
C ASP A 162 -13.23 -4.35 -13.78
N ARG A 163 -14.21 -3.67 -14.34
CA ARG A 163 -14.52 -3.77 -15.76
C ARG A 163 -13.50 -3.10 -16.65
N GLU A 164 -13.07 -1.89 -16.31
CA GLU A 164 -12.35 -1.02 -17.22
C GLU A 164 -10.82 -1.06 -17.02
N VAL A 165 -10.37 -1.34 -15.79
CA VAL A 165 -8.94 -1.31 -15.46
C VAL A 165 -8.40 -2.73 -15.26
N PHE A 166 -9.02 -3.53 -14.39
CA PHE A 166 -8.48 -4.80 -13.93
C PHE A 166 -9.07 -6.04 -14.63
N GLY A 167 -10.01 -5.89 -15.57
CA GLY A 167 -10.58 -7.02 -16.31
C GLY A 167 -11.26 -8.06 -15.42
N ALA A 168 -11.90 -7.62 -14.31
CA ALA A 168 -12.51 -8.45 -13.27
C ALA A 168 -11.52 -9.41 -12.56
N GLY A 169 -10.22 -9.11 -12.60
CA GLY A 169 -9.20 -9.90 -11.91
C GLY A 169 -9.33 -9.86 -10.39
N THR A 170 -9.11 -11.01 -9.77
CA THR A 170 -9.25 -11.24 -8.34
C THR A 170 -7.90 -11.57 -7.69
N TYR A 171 -7.85 -11.63 -6.36
CA TYR A 171 -6.66 -12.13 -5.66
C TYR A 171 -6.38 -13.60 -5.97
N ALA A 172 -7.36 -14.41 -6.38
CA ALA A 172 -7.10 -15.77 -6.86
C ALA A 172 -6.18 -15.77 -8.09
N ASP A 173 -6.37 -14.81 -9.01
CA ASP A 173 -5.51 -14.68 -10.20
C ASP A 173 -4.08 -14.24 -9.81
N VAL A 174 -3.93 -13.37 -8.81
CA VAL A 174 -2.61 -12.98 -8.27
C VAL A 174 -1.93 -14.17 -7.60
N ILE A 175 -2.66 -14.93 -6.77
CA ILE A 175 -2.16 -16.15 -6.10
C ILE A 175 -1.71 -17.17 -7.15
N ALA A 176 -2.48 -17.38 -8.21
CA ALA A 176 -2.17 -18.34 -9.28
C ALA A 176 -0.85 -18.02 -10.00
N ARG A 177 -0.44 -16.76 -10.07
CA ARG A 177 0.84 -16.35 -10.63
C ARG A 177 2.04 -16.78 -9.77
N ARG A 178 1.87 -16.88 -8.44
CA ARG A 178 2.88 -17.28 -7.45
C ARG A 178 4.22 -16.54 -7.55
N ARG A 179 4.23 -15.31 -8.02
CA ARG A 179 5.46 -14.54 -8.30
C ARG A 179 5.53 -13.28 -7.43
N ARG A 180 6.75 -12.94 -6.97
CA ARG A 180 7.06 -11.63 -6.42
C ARG A 180 6.89 -10.55 -7.49
N PRO A 181 6.65 -9.31 -7.09
CA PRO A 181 6.57 -8.80 -5.71
C PRO A 181 5.28 -9.18 -4.99
N PHE A 182 5.36 -9.23 -3.66
CA PHE A 182 4.18 -9.25 -2.78
C PHE A 182 3.57 -7.85 -2.74
N VAL A 183 2.41 -7.70 -3.33
CA VAL A 183 1.75 -6.39 -3.46
C VAL A 183 0.70 -6.23 -2.36
N ILE A 184 0.84 -5.17 -1.56
CA ILE A 184 -0.03 -4.83 -0.45
C ILE A 184 -0.81 -3.56 -0.82
N LEU A 185 -2.11 -3.68 -1.01
CA LEU A 185 -3.00 -2.53 -1.10
C LEU A 185 -3.49 -2.20 0.30
N ASN A 186 -3.45 -0.92 0.70
CA ASN A 186 -3.80 -0.52 2.05
C ASN A 186 -4.98 0.44 2.06
N SER A 187 -5.85 0.24 3.03
CA SER A 187 -6.98 1.10 3.38
C SER A 187 -6.91 1.48 4.85
N THR A 188 -7.84 2.30 5.31
CA THR A 188 -8.01 2.66 6.70
C THR A 188 -9.33 2.14 7.23
N ASP A 189 -9.32 1.43 8.35
CA ASP A 189 -10.53 1.13 9.12
C ASP A 189 -11.07 2.41 9.73
N MET A 190 -12.24 2.84 9.29
CA MET A 190 -12.87 4.09 9.69
C MET A 190 -13.15 4.17 11.20
N THR A 191 -13.40 3.04 11.86
CA THR A 191 -13.73 2.99 13.29
C THR A 191 -12.51 3.15 14.16
N THR A 192 -11.41 2.48 13.82
CA THR A 192 -10.21 2.44 14.67
C THR A 192 -9.09 3.37 14.20
N GLY A 193 -9.20 3.92 12.98
CA GLY A 193 -8.10 4.64 12.33
C GLY A 193 -6.90 3.73 12.01
N ALA A 194 -7.06 2.42 12.13
CA ALA A 194 -6.00 1.47 11.86
C ALA A 194 -5.84 1.24 10.37
N GLN A 195 -4.60 1.02 9.95
CA GLN A 195 -4.33 0.50 8.61
C GLN A 195 -4.94 -0.88 8.44
N PHE A 196 -5.59 -1.10 7.31
CA PHE A 196 -6.17 -2.36 6.89
C PHE A 196 -5.53 -2.80 5.58
N SER A 197 -4.76 -3.88 5.61
CA SER A 197 -3.98 -4.35 4.48
C SER A 197 -4.69 -5.51 3.77
N PHE A 198 -4.74 -5.47 2.42
CA PHE A 198 -5.32 -6.55 1.62
C PHE A 198 -4.30 -7.69 1.46
N ILE A 199 -4.12 -8.43 2.53
CA ILE A 199 -3.31 -9.65 2.65
C ILE A 199 -4.11 -10.72 3.40
N GLN A 200 -3.85 -12.01 3.18
CA GLN A 200 -4.63 -13.07 3.82
C GLN A 200 -4.52 -13.01 5.34
N ASP A 201 -3.36 -12.65 5.90
CA ASP A 201 -3.17 -12.50 7.36
C ASP A 201 -4.14 -11.50 8.01
N GLN A 202 -4.55 -10.46 7.28
CA GLN A 202 -5.56 -9.50 7.75
C GLN A 202 -6.97 -10.07 7.58
N PHE A 203 -7.24 -10.78 6.48
CA PHE A 203 -8.53 -11.37 6.19
C PHE A 203 -8.84 -12.60 7.05
N ASP A 204 -7.82 -13.29 7.56
CA ASP A 204 -7.98 -14.39 8.53
C ASP A 204 -8.70 -13.93 9.80
N LEU A 205 -8.41 -12.70 10.27
CA LEU A 205 -9.09 -12.11 11.44
C LEU A 205 -10.59 -11.95 11.25
N LEU A 206 -10.99 -11.72 9.99
CA LEU A 206 -12.39 -11.60 9.58
C LEU A 206 -13.01 -12.94 9.20
N CYS A 207 -12.28 -14.05 9.28
CA CYS A 207 -12.67 -15.31 8.67
C CYS A 207 -13.18 -15.13 7.21
N SER A 208 -12.47 -14.32 6.42
CA SER A 208 -12.81 -14.04 5.03
C SER A 208 -11.71 -14.52 4.09
N ASP A 209 -12.11 -15.07 2.94
CA ASP A 209 -11.19 -15.51 1.89
C ASP A 209 -10.86 -14.34 0.96
N LEU A 210 -9.62 -13.86 1.02
CA LEU A 210 -9.14 -12.78 0.15
C LEU A 210 -9.11 -13.21 -1.32
N ALA A 211 -8.92 -14.49 -1.63
CA ALA A 211 -8.83 -14.98 -3.01
C ALA A 211 -10.02 -14.57 -3.87
N GLY A 212 -11.22 -14.54 -3.30
CA GLY A 212 -12.43 -14.13 -4.02
C GLY A 212 -12.71 -12.62 -4.05
N VAL A 213 -11.83 -11.78 -3.49
CA VAL A 213 -11.95 -10.32 -3.56
C VAL A 213 -11.33 -9.81 -4.86
N SER A 214 -12.04 -8.94 -5.60
CA SER A 214 -11.50 -8.33 -6.82
C SER A 214 -10.48 -7.23 -6.53
N LEU A 215 -9.52 -7.05 -7.46
CA LEU A 215 -8.53 -5.97 -7.36
C LEU A 215 -9.18 -4.60 -7.47
N GLY A 216 -10.25 -4.46 -8.25
CA GLY A 216 -11.00 -3.21 -8.33
C GLY A 216 -11.68 -2.84 -7.00
N ARG A 217 -12.20 -3.85 -6.25
CA ARG A 217 -12.76 -3.61 -4.92
C ARG A 217 -11.69 -3.21 -3.91
N ALA A 218 -10.52 -3.85 -3.94
CA ALA A 218 -9.41 -3.50 -3.08
C ALA A 218 -8.84 -2.10 -3.41
N ALA A 219 -8.68 -1.77 -4.69
CA ALA A 219 -8.27 -0.44 -5.14
C ALA A 219 -9.30 0.65 -4.80
N ALA A 220 -10.61 0.34 -4.93
CA ALA A 220 -11.68 1.25 -4.54
C ALA A 220 -11.67 1.53 -3.03
N ALA A 221 -11.45 0.51 -2.19
CA ALA A 221 -11.32 0.68 -0.75
C ALA A 221 -10.09 1.51 -0.39
N SER A 222 -8.94 1.24 -1.05
CA SER A 222 -7.70 1.99 -0.87
C SER A 222 -7.82 3.46 -1.28
N SER A 223 -8.69 3.77 -2.24
CA SER A 223 -8.90 5.11 -2.79
C SER A 223 -10.24 5.75 -2.42
N ALA A 224 -10.91 5.23 -1.39
CA ALA A 224 -12.19 5.75 -0.90
C ALA A 224 -12.01 7.09 -0.14
N PHE A 225 -11.57 8.12 -0.86
CA PHE A 225 -11.26 9.44 -0.30
C PHE A 225 -12.51 10.11 0.28
N PRO A 226 -12.45 10.57 1.56
CA PRO A 226 -13.56 11.26 2.21
C PRO A 226 -14.06 12.47 1.44
N GLY A 227 -15.37 12.54 1.19
CA GLY A 227 -16.01 13.59 0.39
C GLY A 227 -16.23 13.21 -1.08
N GLY A 228 -15.30 12.54 -1.73
CA GLY A 228 -15.45 12.04 -3.11
C GLY A 228 -16.17 10.71 -3.20
N LEU A 229 -15.67 9.74 -2.49
CA LEU A 229 -16.19 8.36 -2.42
C LEU A 229 -16.75 8.06 -1.02
N THR A 230 -17.57 7.01 -0.92
CA THR A 230 -18.10 6.51 0.36
C THR A 230 -17.14 5.47 0.94
N PRO A 231 -17.14 5.24 2.26
CA PRO A 231 -16.46 4.06 2.80
C PRO A 231 -16.98 2.77 2.14
N LEU A 232 -16.09 1.81 1.97
CA LEU A 232 -16.42 0.51 1.40
C LEU A 232 -16.54 -0.53 2.52
N THR A 233 -17.61 -1.33 2.50
CA THR A 233 -17.95 -2.22 3.61
C THR A 233 -17.55 -3.67 3.31
N PHE A 234 -16.91 -4.30 4.32
CA PHE A 234 -16.63 -5.72 4.36
C PHE A 234 -17.39 -6.38 5.52
N GLN A 235 -17.89 -7.58 5.30
CA GLN A 235 -18.49 -8.38 6.35
C GLN A 235 -17.40 -9.07 7.16
N ASN A 236 -17.54 -9.02 8.48
CA ASN A 236 -16.71 -9.74 9.41
C ASN A 236 -17.42 -11.05 9.81
N TYR A 237 -16.78 -12.18 9.55
CA TYR A 237 -17.22 -13.52 9.91
C TYR A 237 -16.43 -14.10 11.08
N ALA A 238 -15.80 -13.26 11.91
CA ALA A 238 -14.97 -13.71 13.02
C ALA A 238 -15.62 -14.83 13.85
N GLY A 239 -14.81 -15.78 14.30
CA GLY A 239 -15.27 -16.94 15.05
C GLY A 239 -15.80 -18.12 14.21
N THR A 240 -15.98 -17.96 12.87
CA THR A 240 -16.61 -19.01 12.04
C THR A 240 -15.61 -19.98 11.39
N CYS A 241 -14.33 -19.61 11.24
CA CYS A 241 -13.33 -20.37 10.50
C CYS A 241 -12.33 -21.12 11.40
N GLY A 242 -12.43 -20.98 12.71
CA GLY A 242 -11.46 -21.58 13.65
C GLY A 242 -10.10 -20.86 13.63
N TYR A 243 -10.09 -19.53 13.40
CA TYR A 243 -8.88 -18.71 13.47
C TYR A 243 -8.14 -18.92 14.78
N ARG A 244 -6.82 -19.06 14.71
CA ARG A 244 -5.93 -19.17 15.86
C ARG A 244 -4.99 -17.98 15.87
N GLN A 245 -4.99 -17.26 16.99
CA GLN A 245 -4.15 -16.10 17.19
C GLN A 245 -2.68 -16.50 17.17
N PRO A 246 -1.81 -15.82 16.40
CA PRO A 246 -0.37 -16.05 16.44
C PRO A 246 0.22 -15.74 17.81
N LEU A 247 1.17 -16.54 18.27
CA LEU A 247 1.80 -16.42 19.59
C LEU A 247 2.38 -15.02 19.87
N TRP A 248 2.88 -14.33 18.83
CA TRP A 248 3.44 -12.98 19.01
C TRP A 248 2.40 -11.96 19.48
N VAL A 249 1.12 -12.14 19.15
CA VAL A 249 0.02 -11.28 19.59
C VAL A 249 -0.19 -11.46 21.11
N ASP A 250 -0.22 -12.71 21.55
CA ASP A 250 -0.35 -13.04 22.99
C ASP A 250 0.83 -12.48 23.80
N LEU A 251 2.04 -12.59 23.25
CA LEU A 251 3.24 -12.02 23.88
C LEU A 251 3.20 -10.50 23.91
N ALA A 252 2.74 -9.86 22.83
CA ALA A 252 2.61 -8.42 22.76
C ALA A 252 1.59 -7.87 23.77
N VAL A 253 0.47 -8.56 23.94
CA VAL A 253 -0.58 -8.18 24.91
C VAL A 253 -0.09 -8.33 26.36
N LYS A 254 0.73 -9.35 26.63
CA LYS A 254 1.28 -9.60 27.99
C LYS A 254 2.39 -8.62 28.37
N ASP A 255 3.06 -8.01 27.41
CA ASP A 255 4.21 -7.12 27.66
C ASP A 255 3.78 -5.64 27.74
N HIS A 256 3.00 -5.31 28.76
CA HIS A 256 2.52 -3.95 29.01
C HIS A 256 3.60 -2.97 29.51
N GLN A 257 4.78 -3.45 29.90
CA GLN A 257 5.79 -2.63 30.59
C GLN A 257 6.86 -2.05 29.67
N SER A 258 7.06 -2.62 28.48
CA SER A 258 8.11 -2.18 27.57
C SER A 258 7.60 -1.11 26.59
N ARG A 259 8.09 0.13 26.71
CA ARG A 259 7.81 1.21 25.76
C ARG A 259 8.27 0.88 24.33
N ILE A 260 9.27 0.03 24.19
CA ILE A 260 9.79 -0.48 22.89
C ILE A 260 8.70 -1.26 22.15
N ASN A 261 7.79 -1.89 22.88
CA ASN A 261 6.69 -2.70 22.32
C ASN A 261 5.36 -1.95 22.15
N ALA A 262 5.29 -0.65 22.44
CA ALA A 262 4.02 0.12 22.39
C ALA A 262 3.29 0.01 21.04
N ARG A 263 4.02 0.01 19.93
CA ARG A 263 3.43 -0.17 18.60
C ARG A 263 2.94 -1.58 18.36
N ARG A 264 3.69 -2.58 18.83
CA ARG A 264 3.30 -3.98 18.77
C ARG A 264 2.03 -4.23 19.58
N ASN A 265 1.94 -3.66 20.77
CA ASN A 265 0.75 -3.72 21.62
C ASN A 265 -0.45 -3.06 20.93
N ALA A 266 -0.28 -1.84 20.41
CA ALA A 266 -1.36 -1.15 19.69
C ALA A 266 -1.84 -1.91 18.44
N ARG A 267 -0.93 -2.61 17.74
CA ARG A 267 -1.31 -3.48 16.63
C ARG A 267 -2.02 -4.74 17.12
N ALA A 268 -1.55 -5.35 18.18
CA ALA A 268 -2.19 -6.50 18.81
C ALA A 268 -3.61 -6.19 19.24
N ASP A 269 -3.82 -5.08 19.95
CA ASP A 269 -5.15 -4.62 20.40
C ASP A 269 -6.11 -4.41 19.21
N ARG A 270 -5.63 -3.80 18.14
CA ARG A 270 -6.43 -3.61 16.92
C ARG A 270 -6.78 -4.93 16.24
N ARG A 271 -5.84 -5.87 16.16
CA ARG A 271 -6.10 -7.21 15.65
C ARG A 271 -7.14 -7.95 16.49
N LEU A 272 -7.04 -7.85 17.81
CA LEU A 272 -8.03 -8.43 18.73
C LEU A 272 -9.43 -7.90 18.45
N SER A 273 -9.58 -6.60 18.18
CA SER A 273 -10.88 -6.00 17.88
C SER A 273 -11.58 -6.57 16.64
N TYR A 274 -10.83 -7.10 15.67
CA TYR A 274 -11.42 -7.76 14.50
C TYR A 274 -11.90 -9.19 14.82
N ALA A 275 -11.15 -9.89 15.65
CA ALA A 275 -11.41 -11.29 16.01
C ALA A 275 -12.27 -11.45 17.29
N ASP A 276 -12.70 -10.34 17.91
CA ASP A 276 -13.51 -10.36 19.10
C ASP A 276 -14.91 -10.92 18.82
N THR A 277 -15.25 -12.01 19.51
CA THR A 277 -16.54 -12.68 19.40
C THR A 277 -17.52 -12.31 20.54
N GLU A 278 -17.03 -11.64 21.60
CA GLU A 278 -17.87 -11.18 22.72
C GLU A 278 -18.47 -9.80 22.42
N ALA A 279 -17.70 -8.93 21.76
CA ALA A 279 -18.16 -7.63 21.26
C ALA A 279 -17.98 -7.55 19.73
N PRO A 280 -18.73 -8.32 18.92
CA PRO A 280 -18.45 -8.53 17.52
C PRO A 280 -18.68 -7.27 16.68
N ARG A 281 -17.68 -6.97 15.85
CA ARG A 281 -17.77 -5.97 14.79
C ARG A 281 -18.25 -6.66 13.52
N ASN A 282 -19.56 -6.73 13.31
CA ASN A 282 -20.14 -7.48 12.18
C ASN A 282 -19.75 -6.94 10.79
N PHE A 283 -19.38 -5.67 10.71
CA PHE A 283 -18.95 -4.99 9.49
C PHE A 283 -17.73 -4.14 9.75
N ILE A 284 -16.86 -4.08 8.75
CA ILE A 284 -15.68 -3.20 8.73
C ILE A 284 -15.88 -2.20 7.59
N HIS A 285 -15.80 -0.92 7.91
CA HIS A 285 -15.93 0.17 6.95
C HIS A 285 -14.56 0.73 6.63
N LEU A 286 -14.14 0.62 5.37
CA LEU A 286 -12.83 1.04 4.89
C LEU A 286 -12.92 2.35 4.13
N THR A 287 -12.04 3.28 4.47
CA THR A 287 -11.82 4.54 3.76
C THR A 287 -10.41 4.58 3.18
N ASP A 288 -10.06 5.65 2.48
CA ASP A 288 -8.75 5.83 1.83
C ASP A 288 -7.60 5.47 2.78
N GLY A 289 -6.64 4.72 2.26
CA GLY A 289 -5.46 4.29 3.01
C GLY A 289 -4.61 5.45 3.50
N GLY A 290 -4.63 6.57 2.78
CA GLY A 290 -3.96 7.80 3.16
C GLY A 290 -4.36 8.32 4.53
N VAL A 291 -5.57 8.05 5.04
CA VAL A 291 -6.00 8.49 6.37
C VAL A 291 -5.14 7.87 7.50
N ALA A 292 -4.69 6.63 7.35
CA ALA A 292 -3.80 5.98 8.31
C ALA A 292 -2.31 6.17 7.98
N ASP A 293 -1.95 6.10 6.69
CA ASP A 293 -0.58 6.14 6.20
C ASP A 293 -0.56 6.57 4.73
N ASN A 294 -0.07 7.75 4.42
CA ASN A 294 -0.13 8.26 3.04
C ASN A 294 1.04 7.78 2.15
N ILE A 295 2.10 7.26 2.72
CA ILE A 295 3.28 6.79 1.97
C ILE A 295 3.37 5.27 1.82
N GLY A 296 2.47 4.51 2.46
CA GLY A 296 2.41 3.06 2.33
C GLY A 296 3.51 2.29 3.06
N LEU A 297 4.23 2.93 3.99
CA LEU A 297 5.36 2.30 4.69
C LEU A 297 5.01 1.62 6.01
N ARG A 298 3.85 1.91 6.61
CA ARG A 298 3.54 1.39 7.96
C ARG A 298 3.44 -0.12 8.02
N GLU A 299 2.89 -0.79 7.00
CA GLU A 299 2.86 -2.25 6.99
C GLU A 299 4.25 -2.85 6.84
N PRO A 300 5.06 -2.48 5.81
CA PRO A 300 6.46 -2.90 5.74
C PRO A 300 7.27 -2.54 6.99
N LEU A 301 7.12 -1.31 7.51
CA LEU A 301 7.80 -0.88 8.71
C LEU A 301 7.42 -1.72 9.94
N THR A 302 6.13 -2.06 10.08
CA THR A 302 5.68 -2.91 11.19
C THR A 302 6.25 -4.32 11.06
N ALA A 303 6.32 -4.83 9.83
CA ALA A 303 6.97 -6.11 9.54
C ALA A 303 8.47 -6.05 9.90
N ILE A 304 9.16 -4.96 9.56
CA ILE A 304 10.57 -4.72 9.88
C ILE A 304 10.77 -4.46 11.37
N ALA A 305 9.98 -3.57 11.98
CA ALA A 305 10.09 -3.20 13.41
C ALA A 305 9.75 -4.34 14.37
N SER A 306 9.11 -5.39 13.88
CA SER A 306 8.97 -6.64 14.64
C SER A 306 10.32 -7.36 14.81
N LEU A 307 11.43 -6.78 14.32
CA LEU A 307 12.79 -7.34 14.37
C LEU A 307 13.34 -7.60 15.77
N ASN A 308 12.94 -6.82 16.76
CA ASN A 308 13.45 -6.97 18.11
C ASN A 308 13.04 -8.27 18.81
N ASN A 309 12.45 -9.22 18.09
CA ASN A 309 12.14 -10.56 18.55
C ASN A 309 12.26 -11.58 17.44
N SER A 310 12.35 -12.86 17.85
CA SER A 310 12.39 -14.06 17.01
C SER A 310 11.31 -14.17 15.93
N TRP A 311 10.41 -13.22 15.84
CA TRP A 311 9.15 -13.20 15.08
C TRP A 311 9.06 -12.13 14.00
N SER A 312 10.15 -11.45 13.69
CA SER A 312 10.10 -10.44 12.63
C SER A 312 9.93 -11.11 11.26
N VAL A 313 9.23 -10.42 10.35
CA VAL A 313 9.15 -10.85 8.95
C VAL A 313 10.54 -11.01 8.35
N LEU A 314 11.50 -10.15 8.69
CA LEU A 314 12.87 -10.28 8.25
C LEU A 314 13.56 -11.55 8.82
N ARG A 315 13.22 -12.00 10.01
CA ARG A 315 13.68 -13.33 10.52
C ARG A 315 12.92 -14.49 9.87
N LEU A 316 11.64 -14.32 9.56
CA LEU A 316 10.84 -15.30 8.81
C LEU A 316 11.32 -15.44 7.36
N ILE A 317 11.74 -14.37 6.72
CA ILE A 317 12.31 -14.35 5.36
C ILE A 317 13.73 -14.90 5.31
N ASN A 318 14.29 -15.37 6.45
CA ASN A 318 15.64 -15.86 6.52
C ASN A 318 16.72 -14.76 6.41
N LEU A 319 16.66 -13.77 7.30
CA LEU A 319 17.58 -12.63 7.41
C LEU A 319 19.07 -12.96 7.34
N LYS A 320 19.44 -14.24 7.55
CA LYS A 320 20.82 -14.69 7.37
C LYS A 320 21.34 -14.51 5.93
N LYS A 321 20.47 -14.14 4.99
CA LYS A 321 20.80 -14.02 3.58
C LYS A 321 20.66 -12.60 3.04
N VAL A 322 19.95 -11.68 3.73
CA VAL A 322 19.77 -10.30 3.26
C VAL A 322 21.00 -9.47 3.62
N ASP A 323 21.78 -9.11 2.62
CA ASP A 323 22.94 -8.23 2.75
C ASP A 323 22.53 -6.75 2.64
N LYS A 324 21.58 -6.47 1.74
CA LYS A 324 21.13 -5.11 1.44
C LYS A 324 19.61 -5.01 1.55
N LEU A 325 19.14 -4.05 2.34
CA LEU A 325 17.74 -3.64 2.41
C LEU A 325 17.57 -2.30 1.68
N VAL A 326 16.79 -2.30 0.63
CA VAL A 326 16.49 -1.11 -0.17
C VAL A 326 15.03 -0.74 0.01
N VAL A 327 14.76 0.49 0.41
CA VAL A 327 13.41 1.03 0.52
C VAL A 327 13.30 2.25 -0.38
N ILE A 328 12.48 2.15 -1.42
CA ILE A 328 12.20 3.25 -2.36
C ILE A 328 10.80 3.76 -2.09
N VAL A 329 10.71 4.99 -1.60
CA VAL A 329 9.45 5.68 -1.31
C VAL A 329 9.10 6.61 -2.45
N VAL A 330 7.95 6.42 -3.06
CA VAL A 330 7.43 7.28 -4.12
C VAL A 330 6.34 8.16 -3.52
N ASN A 331 6.70 9.40 -3.20
CA ASN A 331 5.87 10.34 -2.47
C ASN A 331 5.36 11.44 -3.41
N ALA A 332 4.11 11.34 -3.81
CA ALA A 332 3.45 12.34 -4.65
C ALA A 332 2.75 13.45 -3.84
N ALA A 333 3.25 13.77 -2.64
CA ALA A 333 2.67 14.83 -1.82
C ALA A 333 2.76 16.20 -2.52
N THR A 334 1.74 17.03 -2.29
CA THR A 334 1.65 18.39 -2.79
C THR A 334 1.61 19.38 -1.63
N ASP A 335 1.90 20.66 -1.92
CA ASP A 335 1.77 21.70 -0.91
C ASP A 335 0.30 21.93 -0.55
N PRO A 336 0.02 22.35 0.68
CA PRO A 336 -1.31 22.80 1.06
C PRO A 336 -1.76 23.96 0.16
N ALA A 337 -3.05 24.00 -0.16
CA ALA A 337 -3.62 25.06 -0.97
C ALA A 337 -3.66 26.40 -0.20
N THR A 338 -2.59 27.18 -0.28
CA THR A 338 -2.44 28.50 0.38
C THR A 338 -3.33 29.58 -0.23
N GLU A 339 -3.98 29.32 -1.37
CA GLU A 339 -4.92 30.25 -1.99
C GLU A 339 -6.09 30.63 -1.06
N ARG A 340 -6.47 29.72 -0.15
CA ARG A 340 -7.50 29.96 0.87
C ARG A 340 -7.11 31.06 1.84
N ASP A 341 -5.83 31.18 2.17
CA ASP A 341 -5.31 32.15 3.14
C ASP A 341 -5.25 33.57 2.56
N LYS A 342 -5.50 33.73 1.26
CA LYS A 342 -5.64 35.01 0.57
C LYS A 342 -7.02 35.64 0.74
N SER A 343 -7.99 34.91 1.28
CA SER A 343 -9.37 35.39 1.49
C SER A 343 -9.74 35.29 2.96
N SER A 344 -10.48 36.29 3.44
CA SER A 344 -11.10 36.25 4.78
C SER A 344 -12.39 35.41 4.83
N SER A 345 -12.77 34.78 3.72
CA SER A 345 -13.95 33.91 3.65
C SER A 345 -13.75 32.66 4.49
N VAL A 346 -14.75 32.28 5.29
CA VAL A 346 -14.71 31.03 6.09
C VAL A 346 -14.70 29.83 5.14
N PRO A 347 -13.75 28.89 5.30
CA PRO A 347 -13.73 27.65 4.49
C PRO A 347 -15.03 26.86 4.60
N GLY A 348 -15.50 26.33 3.47
CA GLY A 348 -16.71 25.52 3.43
C GLY A 348 -16.55 24.16 4.14
N LEU A 349 -17.66 23.46 4.39
CA LEU A 349 -17.67 22.17 5.07
C LEU A 349 -16.80 21.13 4.32
N ILE A 350 -16.89 21.08 2.99
CA ILE A 350 -16.10 20.15 2.17
C ILE A 350 -14.61 20.47 2.31
N ASP A 351 -14.22 21.72 2.27
CA ASP A 351 -12.84 22.17 2.46
C ASP A 351 -12.32 21.81 3.85
N THR A 352 -13.14 22.01 4.87
CA THR A 352 -12.80 21.70 6.27
C THR A 352 -12.58 20.18 6.43
N VAL A 353 -13.49 19.35 5.96
CA VAL A 353 -13.41 17.88 6.02
C VAL A 353 -12.19 17.38 5.23
N THR A 354 -11.98 17.90 4.03
CA THR A 354 -10.82 17.53 3.19
C THR A 354 -9.50 17.90 3.89
N THR A 355 -9.41 19.10 4.44
CA THR A 355 -8.22 19.58 5.16
C THR A 355 -7.97 18.74 6.41
N ALA A 356 -9.01 18.48 7.20
CA ALA A 356 -8.91 17.64 8.40
C ALA A 356 -8.45 16.21 8.07
N ALA A 357 -8.83 15.68 6.91
CA ALA A 357 -8.37 14.38 6.43
C ALA A 357 -6.94 14.40 5.86
N THR A 358 -6.48 15.51 5.29
CA THR A 358 -5.20 15.56 4.53
C THR A 358 -4.02 16.12 5.30
N VAL A 359 -4.23 17.12 6.19
CA VAL A 359 -3.13 17.74 6.96
C VAL A 359 -2.38 16.76 7.84
N PRO A 360 -3.03 15.86 8.59
CA PRO A 360 -2.30 14.86 9.38
C PRO A 360 -1.42 13.94 8.55
N LEU A 361 -1.80 13.69 7.28
CA LEU A 361 -1.10 12.77 6.38
C LEU A 361 0.34 13.22 6.09
N GLY A 362 0.54 14.52 5.85
CA GLY A 362 1.86 15.10 5.61
C GLY A 362 2.78 14.92 6.82
N ASN A 363 2.28 15.20 8.01
CA ASN A 363 3.03 15.12 9.27
C ASN A 363 3.44 13.68 9.58
N TYR A 364 2.53 12.71 9.44
CA TYR A 364 2.82 11.30 9.72
C TYR A 364 3.78 10.65 8.72
N SER A 365 3.85 11.13 7.49
CA SER A 365 4.77 10.62 6.47
C SER A 365 6.23 10.82 6.89
N PHE A 366 6.56 12.00 7.36
CA PHE A 366 7.90 12.32 7.87
C PHE A 366 8.30 11.42 9.05
N ASP A 367 7.42 11.34 10.06
CA ASP A 367 7.66 10.51 11.24
C ASP A 367 7.88 9.03 10.89
N THR A 368 7.16 8.53 9.90
CA THR A 368 7.28 7.13 9.46
C THR A 368 8.64 6.84 8.82
N LEU A 369 9.17 7.77 8.02
CA LEU A 369 10.52 7.66 7.43
C LEU A 369 11.62 7.71 8.49
N GLU A 370 11.53 8.64 9.44
CA GLU A 370 12.49 8.75 10.54
C GLU A 370 12.50 7.50 11.43
N ILE A 371 11.31 6.93 11.70
CA ILE A 371 11.19 5.69 12.46
C ILE A 371 11.81 4.50 11.74
N LEU A 372 11.63 4.40 10.41
CA LEU A 372 12.26 3.36 9.62
C LEU A 372 13.79 3.43 9.75
N ARG A 373 14.36 4.64 9.55
CA ARG A 373 15.78 4.89 9.68
C ARG A 373 16.30 4.53 11.07
N ALA A 374 15.63 5.00 12.12
CA ALA A 374 15.99 4.69 13.50
C ALA A 374 15.94 3.17 13.75
N THR A 375 14.88 2.49 13.30
CA THR A 375 14.72 1.04 13.50
C THR A 375 15.86 0.23 12.87
N VAL A 376 16.30 0.59 11.65
CA VAL A 376 17.41 -0.11 10.98
C VAL A 376 18.75 0.22 11.65
N ASN A 377 18.95 1.47 12.07
CA ASN A 377 20.15 1.87 12.80
C ASN A 377 20.26 1.12 14.14
N ASP A 378 19.16 1.04 14.90
CA ASP A 378 19.12 0.31 16.17
C ASP A 378 19.43 -1.18 15.97
N PHE A 379 18.88 -1.79 14.91
CA PHE A 379 19.20 -3.16 14.53
C PHE A 379 20.69 -3.36 14.23
N ASN A 380 21.28 -2.50 13.41
CA ASN A 380 22.70 -2.60 13.05
C ASN A 380 23.61 -2.40 14.27
N GLU A 381 23.25 -1.50 15.18
CA GLU A 381 23.98 -1.27 16.43
C GLU A 381 23.90 -2.49 17.35
N GLU A 382 22.72 -3.11 17.51
CA GLU A 382 22.56 -4.34 18.26
C GLU A 382 23.43 -5.47 17.66
N MET A 383 23.45 -5.62 16.34
CA MET A 383 24.29 -6.62 15.66
C MET A 383 25.77 -6.36 15.88
N ARG A 384 26.19 -5.10 15.90
CA ARG A 384 27.57 -4.68 16.20
C ARG A 384 27.97 -5.05 17.64
N LEU A 385 27.11 -4.79 18.61
CA LEU A 385 27.34 -5.12 20.02
C LEU A 385 27.44 -6.63 20.23
N ILE A 386 26.58 -7.43 19.60
CA ILE A 386 26.62 -8.88 19.66
C ILE A 386 27.93 -9.42 19.05
N SER A 387 28.33 -8.87 17.91
CA SER A 387 29.62 -9.22 17.26
C SER A 387 30.80 -8.94 18.19
N GLY A 388 30.81 -7.77 18.81
CA GLY A 388 31.85 -7.37 19.78
C GLY A 388 31.89 -8.30 21.00
N CYS A 389 30.72 -8.67 21.56
CA CYS A 389 30.65 -9.64 22.66
C CYS A 389 31.25 -11.00 22.27
N LYS A 390 30.88 -11.53 21.10
CA LYS A 390 31.40 -12.81 20.62
C LYS A 390 32.91 -12.80 20.38
N ALA A 391 33.42 -11.70 19.79
CA ALA A 391 34.86 -11.52 19.55
C ALA A 391 35.64 -11.46 20.86
N LEU A 392 35.14 -10.71 21.85
CA LEU A 392 35.79 -10.60 23.18
C LEU A 392 35.74 -11.93 23.94
N ALA A 393 34.65 -12.64 23.89
CA ALA A 393 34.48 -13.95 24.52
C ALA A 393 35.42 -15.00 23.90
N ALA A 394 35.51 -15.04 22.57
CA ALA A 394 36.40 -15.95 21.84
C ALA A 394 37.88 -15.65 22.18
N GLY A 395 38.27 -14.39 22.25
CA GLY A 395 39.64 -13.98 22.64
C GLY A 395 40.03 -14.39 24.07
N LYS A 396 39.06 -14.69 24.95
CA LYS A 396 39.26 -15.12 26.32
C LYS A 396 38.93 -16.60 26.54
N GLY A 397 38.67 -17.39 25.48
CA GLY A 397 38.26 -18.80 25.58
C GLY A 397 36.89 -18.99 26.24
N LEU A 398 36.03 -17.95 26.27
CA LEU A 398 34.71 -17.95 26.85
C LEU A 398 33.64 -18.03 25.75
N GLN A 399 32.45 -18.52 26.09
CA GLN A 399 31.28 -18.39 25.20
C GLN A 399 30.48 -17.12 25.57
N CYS A 400 30.12 -16.34 24.58
CA CYS A 400 29.14 -15.28 24.77
C CYS A 400 27.80 -15.91 25.13
N ALA A 401 27.18 -15.49 26.24
CA ALA A 401 25.92 -16.05 26.76
C ALA A 401 24.70 -15.83 25.84
N LEU A 402 24.88 -15.08 24.75
CA LEU A 402 23.85 -14.83 23.76
C LEU A 402 23.89 -15.96 22.71
N ASP A 403 22.92 -16.88 22.78
CA ASP A 403 22.69 -17.89 21.76
C ASP A 403 21.96 -17.30 20.54
N ILE A 404 22.60 -16.31 19.92
CA ILE A 404 22.10 -15.64 18.73
C ILE A 404 22.99 -16.09 17.55
N PRO A 405 22.41 -16.42 16.39
CA PRO A 405 23.18 -16.75 15.19
C PRO A 405 24.23 -15.68 14.89
N ALA A 406 25.28 -16.03 14.15
CA ALA A 406 26.33 -15.06 13.78
C ALA A 406 25.68 -13.77 13.26
N PRO A 407 26.01 -12.62 13.85
CA PRO A 407 25.37 -11.37 13.50
C PRO A 407 25.71 -10.99 12.06
N HIS A 408 24.70 -10.66 11.32
CA HIS A 408 24.82 -10.14 9.97
C HIS A 408 24.34 -8.68 9.97
N GLN A 409 25.20 -7.77 9.53
CA GLN A 409 24.83 -6.37 9.35
C GLN A 409 24.17 -6.21 7.99
N ILE A 410 23.05 -5.48 7.98
CA ILE A 410 22.32 -5.18 6.76
C ILE A 410 22.70 -3.77 6.31
N GLU A 411 23.18 -3.63 5.09
CA GLU A 411 23.35 -2.32 4.49
C GLU A 411 22.01 -1.76 4.06
N PHE A 412 21.71 -0.53 4.49
CA PHE A 412 20.41 0.09 4.30
C PHE A 412 20.46 1.26 3.31
N PHE A 413 19.64 1.18 2.28
CA PHE A 413 19.45 2.24 1.30
C PHE A 413 18.02 2.76 1.40
N GLN A 414 17.86 4.02 1.77
CA GLN A 414 16.60 4.71 1.74
C GLN A 414 16.60 5.75 0.63
N VAL A 415 15.76 5.54 -0.35
CA VAL A 415 15.58 6.40 -1.53
C VAL A 415 14.20 7.03 -1.48
N GLU A 416 14.11 8.34 -1.67
CA GLU A 416 12.83 9.04 -1.72
C GLU A 416 12.66 9.76 -3.05
N VAL A 417 11.64 9.35 -3.81
CA VAL A 417 11.21 10.00 -5.04
C VAL A 417 10.07 10.95 -4.69
N ALA A 418 10.40 12.22 -4.42
CA ALA A 418 9.46 13.24 -3.99
C ALA A 418 9.67 14.58 -4.73
N PHE A 419 8.62 15.35 -4.88
CA PHE A 419 8.68 16.62 -5.61
C PHE A 419 9.57 17.68 -4.92
N GLU A 420 9.88 17.52 -3.64
CA GLU A 420 10.82 18.35 -2.89
C GLU A 420 12.20 18.40 -3.52
N TYR A 421 12.62 17.32 -4.15
CA TYR A 421 13.96 17.18 -4.75
C TYR A 421 14.06 17.71 -6.18
N ILE A 422 13.00 18.28 -6.73
CA ILE A 422 12.99 18.84 -8.08
C ILE A 422 13.69 20.20 -8.10
N GLU A 423 14.66 20.35 -9.00
CA GLU A 423 15.22 21.64 -9.37
C GLU A 423 14.99 21.91 -10.88
N PRO A 424 14.73 23.15 -11.28
CA PRO A 424 14.69 24.39 -10.48
C PRO A 424 13.36 24.58 -9.71
N ALA A 425 13.35 25.52 -8.76
CA ALA A 425 12.22 25.76 -7.85
C ALA A 425 10.87 26.11 -8.53
N ASN A 426 10.89 26.66 -9.74
CA ASN A 426 9.66 26.93 -10.50
C ASN A 426 9.02 25.62 -11.01
N GLU A 427 9.83 24.66 -11.45
CA GLU A 427 9.37 23.33 -11.85
C GLU A 427 8.84 22.56 -10.62
N ARG A 428 9.58 22.58 -9.51
CA ARG A 428 9.14 21.99 -8.24
C ARG A 428 7.75 22.52 -7.84
N ARG A 429 7.54 23.83 -7.84
CA ARG A 429 6.24 24.45 -7.53
C ARG A 429 5.13 24.00 -8.48
N TRP A 430 5.43 23.78 -9.75
CA TRP A 430 4.45 23.30 -10.71
C TRP A 430 3.94 21.91 -10.33
N PHE A 431 4.84 20.96 -10.02
CA PHE A 431 4.46 19.61 -9.59
C PHE A 431 3.74 19.61 -8.23
N LYS A 432 4.18 20.43 -7.29
CA LYS A 432 3.59 20.54 -5.95
C LYS A 432 2.19 21.21 -5.95
N ASN A 433 1.80 21.88 -7.02
CA ASN A 433 0.47 22.46 -7.19
C ASN A 433 -0.49 21.60 -8.03
N LEU A 434 -0.09 20.39 -8.45
CA LEU A 434 -0.97 19.52 -9.20
C LEU A 434 -2.14 19.03 -8.34
N PRO A 435 -3.36 18.98 -8.89
CA PRO A 435 -4.54 18.55 -8.14
C PRO A 435 -4.48 17.06 -7.80
N THR A 436 -5.17 16.68 -6.72
CA THR A 436 -5.52 15.27 -6.45
C THR A 436 -6.80 14.96 -7.22
N SER A 437 -6.67 14.23 -8.32
CA SER A 437 -7.77 13.89 -9.23
C SER A 437 -7.52 12.53 -9.86
N PHE A 438 -8.57 11.84 -10.27
CA PHE A 438 -8.48 10.64 -11.12
C PHE A 438 -8.51 10.94 -12.61
N GLU A 439 -8.18 12.18 -12.95
CA GLU A 439 -8.06 12.65 -14.33
C GLU A 439 -7.04 13.77 -14.41
N LEU A 440 -6.04 13.61 -15.27
CA LEU A 440 -5.03 14.62 -15.59
C LEU A 440 -4.81 14.68 -17.10
N PRO A 441 -4.44 15.85 -17.66
CA PRO A 441 -4.02 15.95 -19.06
C PRO A 441 -2.86 14.99 -19.37
N ARG A 442 -2.88 14.40 -20.56
CA ARG A 442 -1.86 13.44 -21.00
C ARG A 442 -0.43 13.98 -20.83
N GLU A 443 -0.21 15.23 -21.23
CA GLU A 443 1.09 15.90 -21.08
C GLU A 443 1.56 15.94 -19.61
N THR A 444 0.63 16.20 -18.67
CA THR A 444 0.91 16.19 -17.23
C THR A 444 1.30 14.79 -16.75
N VAL A 445 0.60 13.77 -17.21
CA VAL A 445 0.92 12.36 -16.92
C VAL A 445 2.32 12.01 -17.40
N ASP A 446 2.66 12.39 -18.64
CA ASP A 446 3.98 12.09 -19.21
C ASP A 446 5.11 12.84 -18.48
N LYS A 447 4.87 14.08 -18.04
CA LYS A 447 5.80 14.84 -17.18
C LYS A 447 6.01 14.17 -15.83
N LEU A 448 4.93 13.63 -15.21
CA LEU A 448 5.00 12.91 -13.94
C LEU A 448 5.80 11.61 -14.05
N ARG A 449 5.63 10.87 -15.14
CA ARG A 449 6.42 9.66 -15.43
C ARG A 449 7.90 10.00 -15.59
N ALA A 450 8.19 11.03 -16.40
CA ALA A 450 9.57 11.46 -16.65
C ALA A 450 10.27 11.98 -15.40
N VAL A 451 9.58 12.78 -14.57
CA VAL A 451 10.15 13.33 -13.35
C VAL A 451 10.41 12.25 -12.30
N GLY A 452 9.56 11.23 -12.19
CA GLY A 452 9.79 10.08 -11.31
C GLY A 452 11.09 9.36 -11.63
N ARG A 453 11.35 9.11 -12.93
CA ARG A 453 12.62 8.53 -13.41
C ARG A 453 13.81 9.43 -13.11
N ARG A 454 13.67 10.74 -13.31
CA ARG A 454 14.74 11.73 -13.08
C ARG A 454 15.12 11.79 -11.62
N ILE A 455 14.17 11.98 -10.71
CA ILE A 455 14.43 12.07 -9.27
C ILE A 455 15.09 10.78 -8.77
N LEU A 456 14.59 9.62 -9.16
CA LEU A 456 15.21 8.34 -8.81
C LEU A 456 16.67 8.29 -9.25
N GLY A 457 16.97 8.66 -10.50
CA GLY A 457 18.32 8.62 -11.04
C GLY A 457 19.26 9.69 -10.47
N GLU A 458 18.73 10.77 -9.89
CA GLU A 458 19.49 11.85 -9.26
C GLU A 458 19.76 11.58 -7.77
N ASP A 459 18.98 10.70 -7.11
CA ASP A 459 19.09 10.39 -5.69
C ASP A 459 20.49 9.82 -5.34
N PRO A 460 21.18 10.39 -4.34
CA PRO A 460 22.52 9.95 -3.97
C PRO A 460 22.59 8.51 -3.45
N GLN A 461 21.56 8.05 -2.71
CA GLN A 461 21.53 6.68 -2.18
C GLN A 461 21.27 5.68 -3.31
N PHE A 462 20.44 6.05 -4.29
CA PHE A 462 20.22 5.22 -5.47
C PHE A 462 21.49 5.11 -6.33
N LYS A 463 22.21 6.22 -6.51
CA LYS A 463 23.51 6.20 -7.22
C LYS A 463 24.52 5.29 -6.52
N LYS A 464 24.65 5.43 -5.18
CA LYS A 464 25.53 4.55 -4.38
C LYS A 464 25.12 3.08 -4.54
N LEU A 465 23.84 2.76 -4.45
CA LEU A 465 23.34 1.40 -4.69
C LEU A 465 23.73 0.88 -6.07
N LEU A 466 23.58 1.69 -7.12
CA LEU A 466 23.94 1.29 -8.48
C LEU A 466 25.45 1.07 -8.64
N GLU A 467 26.29 1.89 -8.02
CA GLU A 467 27.76 1.69 -8.01
C GLU A 467 28.12 0.35 -7.40
N GLU A 468 27.53 -0.01 -6.25
CA GLU A 468 27.79 -1.27 -5.55
C GLU A 468 27.24 -2.50 -6.29
N LEU A 469 26.13 -2.35 -7.01
CA LEU A 469 25.53 -3.41 -7.82
C LEU A 469 26.06 -3.42 -9.27
N HIS A 470 27.10 -2.62 -9.57
CA HIS A 470 27.57 -2.40 -10.95
C HIS A 470 26.42 -2.15 -11.92
N GLY A 471 25.46 -1.33 -11.45
CA GLY A 471 24.23 -1.05 -12.14
C GLY A 471 24.28 0.23 -12.96
N CYS A 472 23.31 0.35 -13.86
CA CYS A 472 23.13 1.54 -14.67
C CYS A 472 21.64 1.79 -14.92
N LEU A 473 21.22 3.04 -14.74
CA LEU A 473 19.94 3.56 -15.19
C LEU A 473 20.17 4.43 -16.41
N PRO A 474 19.57 4.10 -17.58
CA PRO A 474 19.65 4.96 -18.77
C PRO A 474 18.95 6.31 -18.47
N VAL A 475 19.68 7.43 -18.60
CA VAL A 475 19.16 8.79 -18.44
C VAL A 475 19.47 9.59 -19.69
N GLY A 476 18.45 10.08 -20.39
CA GLY A 476 18.58 10.76 -21.68
C GLY A 476 19.20 9.86 -22.73
N ASP A 477 20.17 10.38 -23.49
CA ASP A 477 20.85 9.65 -24.56
C ASP A 477 21.97 8.70 -24.08
N ARG A 478 22.19 8.59 -22.78
CA ARG A 478 23.20 7.65 -22.22
C ARG A 478 22.63 6.24 -22.17
N SER A 479 23.12 5.38 -23.04
CA SER A 479 22.87 3.93 -22.98
C SER A 479 23.73 3.26 -21.90
N CYS A 480 23.20 2.26 -21.24
CA CYS A 480 23.94 1.39 -20.31
C CYS A 480 24.72 0.30 -21.03
#